data_c6816da87760764143a833bcb9bdf630
#
_entry.id   c6816da87760764143a833bcb9bdf630
#
_cell.length_a   1.000
_cell.length_b   1.000
_cell.length_c   1.000
_cell.angle_alpha   90.00
_cell.angle_beta   90.00
_cell.angle_gamma   90.00
#
_symmetry.space_group_name_H-M   'P 1'
#
loop_
_entity.id
_entity.type
_entity.pdbx_description
1 polymer ?
#
loop_
_entity_poly.entity_id
_entity_poly.type
_entity_poly.pdbx_seq_one_letter_code
_entity_poly.pdbx_strand_id
1 'polypeptide(L)'
;ILDCACGIGTQSLGLAKMGFRVSGCDLSLRAIERARLEASRRNVDIHFSVANMLNLTSLGESRFDAVICMDNALPHLESAEQLLQAAKQFRARLRPGGLLMASIRDYDRLMEERPVTQGPSFYSDQGRRRIVFQVWDWVDARRYIFHLYITRELAEGWQTFHTSARYRGVRRDEVITALTQTGFKNSRWLTEAESGFYQPIVLAEAS
;
A
#
# COMPACT_ATOMS: atom_id res chain seq x y z
N ILE A 1 -9.45 -12.37 -3.20
CA ILE A 1 -8.78 -11.26 -2.53
C ILE A 1 -8.91 -10.02 -3.39
N LEU A 2 -9.20 -8.86 -2.79
CA LEU A 2 -9.05 -7.56 -3.44
C LEU A 2 -7.76 -6.91 -2.89
N ASP A 3 -6.84 -6.58 -3.79
CA ASP A 3 -5.65 -5.76 -3.49
C ASP A 3 -5.95 -4.30 -3.85
N CYS A 4 -6.24 -3.49 -2.83
CA CYS A 4 -6.63 -2.10 -2.99
C CYS A 4 -5.40 -1.19 -2.84
N ALA A 5 -5.19 -0.30 -3.80
CA ALA A 5 -3.94 0.45 -4.01
C ALA A 5 -2.76 -0.50 -4.34
N CYS A 6 -2.99 -1.40 -5.29
CA CYS A 6 -2.05 -2.48 -5.64
C CYS A 6 -0.76 -1.99 -6.33
N GLY A 7 -0.68 -0.72 -6.72
CA GLY A 7 0.44 -0.19 -7.48
C GLY A 7 0.71 -0.98 -8.75
N ILE A 8 1.94 -1.43 -8.92
CA ILE A 8 2.36 -2.28 -10.04
C ILE A 8 2.06 -3.78 -9.85
N GLY A 9 1.26 -4.13 -8.83
CA GLY A 9 0.78 -5.48 -8.57
C GLY A 9 1.71 -6.36 -7.74
N THR A 10 2.61 -5.81 -6.96
CA THR A 10 3.63 -6.59 -6.22
C THR A 10 2.99 -7.65 -5.32
N GLN A 11 2.01 -7.29 -4.50
CA GLN A 11 1.30 -8.23 -3.63
C GLN A 11 0.36 -9.13 -4.43
N SER A 12 -0.40 -8.54 -5.36
CA SER A 12 -1.33 -9.26 -6.24
C SER A 12 -0.66 -10.42 -6.97
N LEU A 13 0.51 -10.18 -7.57
CA LEU A 13 1.28 -11.19 -8.32
C LEU A 13 1.78 -12.33 -7.42
N GLY A 14 2.24 -11.98 -6.21
CA GLY A 14 2.67 -12.97 -5.22
C GLY A 14 1.52 -13.88 -4.80
N LEU A 15 0.38 -13.28 -4.43
CA LEU A 15 -0.81 -14.01 -4.00
C LEU A 15 -1.40 -14.88 -5.11
N ALA A 16 -1.45 -14.39 -6.35
CA ALA A 16 -1.92 -15.20 -7.49
C ALA A 16 -1.02 -16.42 -7.76
N LYS A 17 0.30 -16.28 -7.62
CA LYS A 17 1.23 -17.41 -7.71
C LYS A 17 1.05 -18.44 -6.59
N MET A 18 0.52 -18.03 -5.45
CA MET A 18 0.17 -18.94 -4.35
C MET A 18 -1.20 -19.61 -4.55
N GLY A 19 -1.88 -19.36 -5.67
CA GLY A 19 -3.16 -19.96 -6.03
C GLY A 19 -4.40 -19.19 -5.56
N PHE A 20 -4.25 -17.98 -5.01
CA PHE A 20 -5.40 -17.16 -4.66
C PHE A 20 -6.01 -16.50 -5.91
N ARG A 21 -7.35 -16.38 -5.93
CA ARG A 21 -8.05 -15.53 -6.88
C ARG A 21 -7.92 -14.08 -6.44
N VAL A 22 -7.26 -13.27 -7.25
CA VAL A 22 -6.93 -11.88 -6.91
C VAL A 22 -7.53 -10.92 -7.93
N SER A 23 -8.08 -9.82 -7.42
CA SER A 23 -8.36 -8.62 -8.20
C SER A 23 -7.53 -7.48 -7.61
N GLY A 24 -6.97 -6.63 -8.45
CA GLY A 24 -6.19 -5.48 -8.02
C GLY A 24 -6.78 -4.16 -8.51
N CYS A 25 -6.72 -3.12 -7.70
CA CYS A 25 -7.07 -1.78 -8.15
C CYS A 25 -6.10 -0.72 -7.62
N ASP A 26 -5.89 0.31 -8.42
CA ASP A 26 -5.07 1.47 -8.08
C ASP A 26 -5.60 2.73 -8.75
N LEU A 27 -5.32 3.90 -8.17
CA LEU A 27 -5.70 5.18 -8.76
C LEU A 27 -4.90 5.51 -10.03
N SER A 28 -3.66 5.02 -10.12
CA SER A 28 -2.74 5.29 -11.21
C SER A 28 -2.97 4.35 -12.40
N LEU A 29 -3.46 4.89 -13.51
CA LEU A 29 -3.57 4.14 -14.77
C LEU A 29 -2.22 3.52 -15.18
N ARG A 30 -1.12 4.26 -15.06
CA ARG A 30 0.23 3.77 -15.42
C ARG A 30 0.67 2.60 -14.53
N ALA A 31 0.31 2.62 -13.24
CA ALA A 31 0.59 1.51 -12.35
C ALA A 31 -0.21 0.25 -12.77
N ILE A 32 -1.48 0.41 -13.11
CA ILE A 32 -2.36 -0.67 -13.58
C ILE A 32 -1.86 -1.24 -14.92
N GLU A 33 -1.46 -0.41 -15.87
CA GLU A 33 -0.86 -0.87 -17.13
C GLU A 33 0.40 -1.71 -16.88
N ARG A 34 1.25 -1.26 -15.96
CA ARG A 34 2.45 -2.00 -15.57
C ARG A 34 2.09 -3.30 -14.86
N ALA A 35 1.09 -3.30 -13.96
CA ALA A 35 0.64 -4.50 -13.26
C ALA A 35 0.13 -5.57 -14.24
N ARG A 36 -0.66 -5.18 -15.24
CA ARG A 36 -1.14 -6.07 -16.31
C ARG A 36 0.02 -6.68 -17.11
N LEU A 37 1.00 -5.85 -17.48
CA LEU A 37 2.20 -6.33 -18.18
C LEU A 37 2.99 -7.34 -17.34
N GLU A 38 3.15 -7.07 -16.05
CA GLU A 38 3.87 -7.97 -15.14
C GLU A 38 3.10 -9.28 -14.89
N ALA A 39 1.77 -9.26 -14.85
CA ALA A 39 0.94 -10.45 -14.76
C ALA A 39 1.07 -11.32 -16.02
N SER A 40 0.99 -10.71 -17.19
CA SER A 40 1.18 -11.40 -18.49
C SER A 40 2.58 -12.06 -18.57
N ARG A 41 3.63 -11.34 -18.21
CA ARG A 41 5.02 -11.88 -18.19
C ARG A 41 5.21 -13.08 -17.27
N ARG A 42 4.41 -13.16 -16.21
CA ARG A 42 4.47 -14.23 -15.20
C ARG A 42 3.43 -15.31 -15.40
N ASN A 43 2.61 -15.16 -16.46
CA ASN A 43 1.52 -16.08 -16.80
C ASN A 43 0.55 -16.31 -15.62
N VAL A 44 0.16 -15.22 -14.96
CA VAL A 44 -0.86 -15.23 -13.90
C VAL A 44 -2.06 -14.41 -14.33
N ASP A 45 -3.26 -14.91 -14.03
CA ASP A 45 -4.53 -14.23 -14.35
C ASP A 45 -4.98 -13.39 -13.16
N ILE A 46 -5.00 -12.07 -13.34
CA ILE A 46 -5.42 -11.11 -12.32
C ILE A 46 -6.24 -10.00 -13.02
N HIS A 47 -7.43 -9.75 -12.51
CA HIS A 47 -8.21 -8.61 -12.95
C HIS A 47 -7.71 -7.32 -12.33
N PHE A 48 -7.11 -6.43 -13.13
CA PHE A 48 -6.66 -5.11 -12.68
C PHE A 48 -7.55 -4.00 -13.23
N SER A 49 -7.95 -3.06 -12.37
CA SER A 49 -8.81 -1.92 -12.71
C SER A 49 -8.30 -0.60 -12.10
N VAL A 50 -8.64 0.52 -12.73
CA VAL A 50 -8.39 1.84 -12.15
C VAL A 50 -9.54 2.14 -11.20
N ALA A 51 -9.23 2.37 -9.92
CA ALA A 51 -10.21 2.76 -8.91
C ALA A 51 -9.55 3.55 -7.77
N ASN A 52 -10.35 4.42 -7.15
CA ASN A 52 -9.95 5.17 -5.96
C ASN A 52 -10.44 4.44 -4.71
N MET A 53 -9.56 4.22 -3.72
CA MET A 53 -9.95 3.58 -2.45
C MET A 53 -11.04 4.35 -1.68
N LEU A 54 -11.26 5.62 -2.00
CA LEU A 54 -12.36 6.43 -1.45
C LEU A 54 -13.71 6.15 -2.14
N ASN A 55 -13.68 5.50 -3.30
CA ASN A 55 -14.88 5.11 -4.06
C ASN A 55 -14.58 3.87 -4.91
N LEU A 56 -14.99 2.71 -4.44
CA LEU A 56 -14.80 1.43 -5.12
C LEU A 56 -16.06 0.97 -5.89
N THR A 57 -17.02 1.84 -6.15
CA THR A 57 -18.27 1.49 -6.86
C THR A 57 -18.02 0.94 -8.25
N SER A 58 -16.96 1.38 -8.94
CA SER A 58 -16.55 0.87 -10.25
C SER A 58 -16.20 -0.62 -10.26
N LEU A 59 -15.97 -1.25 -9.09
CA LEU A 59 -15.77 -2.69 -8.97
C LEU A 59 -17.09 -3.50 -8.96
N GLY A 60 -18.23 -2.85 -9.17
CA GLY A 60 -19.54 -3.48 -9.16
C GLY A 60 -19.93 -3.96 -7.76
N GLU A 61 -20.70 -5.06 -7.68
CA GLU A 61 -21.17 -5.64 -6.42
C GLU A 61 -20.28 -6.78 -5.86
N SER A 62 -19.14 -7.00 -6.50
CA SER A 62 -18.23 -8.08 -6.09
C SER A 62 -17.80 -7.94 -4.63
N ARG A 63 -17.87 -9.06 -3.91
CA ARG A 63 -17.42 -9.17 -2.52
C ARG A 63 -16.32 -10.20 -2.40
N PHE A 64 -15.38 -9.92 -1.52
CA PHE A 64 -14.13 -10.66 -1.36
C PHE A 64 -14.05 -11.29 0.03
N ASP A 65 -13.32 -12.39 0.14
CA ASP A 65 -13.00 -13.02 1.42
C ASP A 65 -11.93 -12.22 2.18
N ALA A 66 -11.09 -11.48 1.44
CA ALA A 66 -10.12 -10.55 2.01
C ALA A 66 -9.95 -9.29 1.15
N VAL A 67 -9.72 -8.17 1.80
CA VAL A 67 -9.24 -6.92 1.22
C VAL A 67 -7.86 -6.64 1.81
N ILE A 68 -6.89 -6.35 0.96
CA ILE A 68 -5.56 -5.91 1.40
C ILE A 68 -5.28 -4.49 0.89
N CYS A 69 -4.56 -3.69 1.69
CA CYS A 69 -4.11 -2.34 1.36
C CYS A 69 -2.70 -2.15 1.94
N MET A 70 -1.71 -2.58 1.18
CA MET A 70 -0.35 -2.78 1.68
C MET A 70 0.61 -1.65 1.28
N ASP A 71 1.85 -1.74 1.76
CA ASP A 71 2.96 -0.86 1.37
C ASP A 71 2.72 0.63 1.60
N ASN A 72 2.10 0.97 2.75
CA ASN A 72 1.95 2.36 3.15
C ASN A 72 1.01 3.18 2.23
N ALA A 73 -0.07 2.56 1.73
CA ALA A 73 -1.03 3.25 0.86
C ALA A 73 -1.97 4.20 1.64
N LEU A 74 -2.39 3.84 2.87
CA LEU A 74 -3.29 4.67 3.68
C LEU A 74 -2.76 6.10 3.95
N PRO A 75 -1.47 6.34 4.15
CA PRO A 75 -0.91 7.69 4.33
C PRO A 75 -1.05 8.66 3.14
N HIS A 76 -1.46 8.19 1.97
CA HIS A 76 -1.88 9.07 0.88
C HIS A 76 -3.22 9.75 1.12
N LEU A 77 -3.99 9.30 2.12
CA LEU A 77 -5.23 9.91 2.54
C LEU A 77 -4.93 11.18 3.37
N GLU A 78 -5.51 12.30 2.96
CA GLU A 78 -5.13 13.61 3.48
C GLU A 78 -5.77 13.95 4.83
N SER A 79 -6.83 13.20 5.23
CA SER A 79 -7.57 13.47 6.46
C SER A 79 -8.12 12.20 7.13
N ALA A 80 -8.59 12.35 8.38
CA ALA A 80 -9.27 11.28 9.11
C ALA A 80 -10.61 10.89 8.46
N GLU A 81 -11.32 11.86 7.85
CA GLU A 81 -12.57 11.62 7.12
C GLU A 81 -12.33 10.75 5.89
N GLN A 82 -11.23 10.98 5.17
CA GLN A 82 -10.83 10.12 4.04
C GLN A 82 -10.46 8.72 4.52
N LEU A 83 -9.76 8.59 5.65
CA LEU A 83 -9.45 7.28 6.23
C LEU A 83 -10.74 6.53 6.61
N LEU A 84 -11.70 7.21 7.24
CA LEU A 84 -13.01 6.65 7.55
C LEU A 84 -13.77 6.23 6.28
N GLN A 85 -13.72 7.05 5.24
CA GLN A 85 -14.34 6.74 3.95
C GLN A 85 -13.71 5.52 3.28
N ALA A 86 -12.38 5.42 3.27
CA ALA A 86 -11.69 4.23 2.75
C ALA A 86 -12.08 2.97 3.54
N ALA A 87 -12.13 3.05 4.87
CA ALA A 87 -12.57 1.93 5.72
C ALA A 87 -14.01 1.49 5.39
N LYS A 88 -14.95 2.43 5.13
CA LYS A 88 -16.31 2.12 4.65
C LYS A 88 -16.28 1.38 3.31
N GLN A 89 -15.44 1.82 2.37
CA GLN A 89 -15.31 1.17 1.07
C GLN A 89 -14.73 -0.25 1.22
N PHE A 90 -13.72 -0.45 2.04
CA PHE A 90 -13.15 -1.78 2.29
C PHE A 90 -14.20 -2.70 2.92
N ARG A 91 -14.94 -2.20 3.94
CA ARG A 91 -16.03 -2.96 4.58
C ARG A 91 -17.11 -3.39 3.58
N ALA A 92 -17.51 -2.48 2.69
CA ALA A 92 -18.50 -2.76 1.66
C ALA A 92 -18.05 -3.82 0.63
N ARG A 93 -16.74 -4.02 0.47
CA ARG A 93 -16.17 -5.04 -0.45
C ARG A 93 -15.92 -6.39 0.21
N LEU A 94 -16.05 -6.49 1.52
CA LEU A 94 -15.89 -7.75 2.25
C LEU A 94 -17.21 -8.49 2.42
N ARG A 95 -17.14 -9.80 2.34
CA ARG A 95 -18.19 -10.69 2.83
C ARG A 95 -18.29 -10.60 4.37
N PRO A 96 -19.41 -10.96 4.97
CA PRO A 96 -19.45 -11.16 6.42
C PRO A 96 -18.33 -12.14 6.86
N GLY A 97 -17.60 -11.83 7.91
CA GLY A 97 -16.43 -12.61 8.36
C GLY A 97 -15.19 -12.47 7.51
N GLY A 98 -15.21 -11.66 6.44
CA GLY A 98 -14.04 -11.40 5.60
C GLY A 98 -13.00 -10.56 6.30
N LEU A 99 -11.74 -10.66 5.87
CA LEU A 99 -10.59 -10.07 6.52
C LEU A 99 -10.09 -8.81 5.80
N LEU A 100 -9.78 -7.77 6.55
CA LEU A 100 -8.98 -6.64 6.10
C LEU A 100 -7.56 -6.77 6.63
N MET A 101 -6.57 -6.59 5.75
CA MET A 101 -5.17 -6.38 6.12
C MET A 101 -4.67 -5.08 5.49
N ALA A 102 -4.10 -4.20 6.28
CA ALA A 102 -3.46 -2.99 5.77
C ALA A 102 -2.14 -2.73 6.48
N SER A 103 -1.15 -2.22 5.76
CA SER A 103 0.14 -1.87 6.36
C SER A 103 0.42 -0.38 6.28
N ILE A 104 1.03 0.14 7.32
CA ILE A 104 1.58 1.50 7.37
C ILE A 104 2.97 1.44 7.99
N ARG A 105 3.80 2.45 7.73
CA ARG A 105 5.03 2.65 8.50
C ARG A 105 4.70 2.90 9.98
N ASP A 106 5.67 2.74 10.85
CA ASP A 106 5.52 3.07 12.27
C ASP A 106 5.47 4.60 12.46
N TYR A 107 4.31 5.19 12.11
CA TYR A 107 4.12 6.64 12.22
C TYR A 107 4.05 7.13 13.66
N ASP A 108 3.75 6.28 14.63
CA ASP A 108 3.83 6.68 16.03
C ASP A 108 5.25 7.09 16.37
N ARG A 109 6.24 6.32 15.93
CA ARG A 109 7.67 6.63 16.08
C ARG A 109 8.15 7.70 15.09
N LEU A 110 7.80 7.58 13.82
CA LEU A 110 8.31 8.47 12.76
C LEU A 110 7.91 9.94 12.94
N MET A 111 6.73 10.22 13.50
CA MET A 111 6.31 11.59 13.80
C MET A 111 7.05 12.21 14.99
N GLU A 112 7.61 11.39 15.87
CA GLU A 112 8.47 11.84 16.96
C GLU A 112 9.90 12.08 16.48
N GLU A 113 10.48 11.10 15.77
CA GLU A 113 11.86 11.16 15.29
C GLU A 113 12.05 12.13 14.12
N ARG A 114 11.02 12.32 13.28
CA ARG A 114 11.01 13.20 12.10
C ARG A 114 12.26 13.03 11.23
N PRO A 115 12.57 11.83 10.75
CA PRO A 115 13.74 11.60 9.93
C PRO A 115 13.67 12.45 8.65
N VAL A 116 14.83 12.99 8.25
CA VAL A 116 14.95 13.78 7.00
C VAL A 116 15.42 12.93 5.83
N THR A 117 15.98 11.75 6.10
CA THR A 117 16.48 10.83 5.07
C THR A 117 16.29 9.38 5.49
N GLN A 118 16.19 8.48 4.49
CA GLN A 118 16.23 7.03 4.69
C GLN A 118 17.04 6.37 3.58
N GLY A 119 17.88 5.45 3.95
CA GLY A 119 18.81 4.76 3.06
C GLY A 119 20.22 5.39 3.10
N PRO A 120 21.08 5.12 2.11
CA PRO A 120 20.77 4.41 0.85
C PRO A 120 20.64 2.88 1.01
N SER A 121 19.79 2.29 0.18
CA SER A 121 19.70 0.83 -0.02
C SER A 121 20.31 0.45 -1.35
N PHE A 122 21.09 -0.62 -1.36
CA PHE A 122 21.80 -1.08 -2.57
C PHE A 122 21.19 -2.39 -3.05
N TYR A 123 20.94 -2.46 -4.35
CA TYR A 123 20.40 -3.64 -5.03
C TYR A 123 21.24 -3.97 -6.27
N SER A 124 21.20 -5.23 -6.68
CA SER A 124 21.75 -5.67 -7.95
C SER A 124 20.69 -6.45 -8.73
N ASP A 125 20.31 -5.97 -9.89
CA ASP A 125 19.32 -6.57 -10.77
C ASP A 125 20.02 -7.00 -12.08
N GLN A 126 20.13 -8.30 -12.32
CA GLN A 126 20.78 -8.84 -13.54
C GLN A 126 22.19 -8.28 -13.78
N GLY A 127 23.00 -8.15 -12.71
CA GLY A 127 24.35 -7.64 -12.76
C GLY A 127 24.49 -6.12 -12.85
N ARG A 128 23.39 -5.38 -12.86
CA ARG A 128 23.38 -3.90 -12.81
C ARG A 128 23.00 -3.43 -11.41
N ARG A 129 23.70 -2.41 -10.95
CA ARG A 129 23.51 -1.84 -9.61
C ARG A 129 22.38 -0.82 -9.58
N ARG A 130 21.70 -0.74 -8.47
CA ARG A 130 20.67 0.25 -8.20
C ARG A 130 20.79 0.75 -6.75
N ILE A 131 20.74 2.06 -6.59
CA ILE A 131 20.77 2.73 -5.29
C ILE A 131 19.41 3.40 -5.10
N VAL A 132 18.80 3.19 -3.95
CA VAL A 132 17.51 3.79 -3.59
C VAL A 132 17.67 4.53 -2.28
N PHE A 133 17.27 5.78 -2.25
CA PHE A 133 17.23 6.58 -1.01
C PHE A 133 16.04 7.54 -1.03
N GLN A 134 15.70 8.04 0.14
CA GLN A 134 14.55 8.89 0.36
C GLN A 134 14.97 10.16 1.09
N VAL A 135 14.32 11.27 0.75
CA VAL A 135 14.40 12.54 1.49
C VAL A 135 12.98 12.89 1.92
N TRP A 136 12.80 13.39 3.14
CA TRP A 136 11.52 13.68 3.72
C TRP A 136 11.48 15.12 4.21
N ASP A 137 10.67 15.95 3.54
CA ASP A 137 10.47 17.35 3.91
C ASP A 137 9.21 17.49 4.76
N TRP A 138 9.37 17.58 6.06
CA TRP A 138 8.27 17.74 6.99
C TRP A 138 7.66 19.13 6.88
N VAL A 139 6.38 19.17 6.46
CA VAL A 139 5.60 20.40 6.31
C VAL A 139 5.04 20.84 7.66
N ASP A 140 4.58 19.90 8.47
CA ASP A 140 4.06 20.14 9.83
C ASP A 140 4.27 18.88 10.72
N ALA A 141 3.57 18.80 11.85
CA ALA A 141 3.71 17.68 12.78
C ALA A 141 3.29 16.31 12.19
N ARG A 142 2.49 16.30 11.12
CA ARG A 142 1.91 15.08 10.55
C ARG A 142 2.12 14.93 9.06
N ARG A 143 2.40 15.98 8.32
CA ARG A 143 2.49 15.96 6.86
C ARG A 143 3.92 16.16 6.39
N TYR A 144 4.31 15.41 5.38
CA TYR A 144 5.61 15.54 4.74
C TYR A 144 5.54 15.27 3.25
N ILE A 145 6.49 15.84 2.51
CA ILE A 145 6.75 15.51 1.13
C ILE A 145 7.81 14.42 1.13
N PHE A 146 7.47 13.30 0.54
CA PHE A 146 8.36 12.17 0.35
C PHE A 146 9.00 12.28 -1.03
N HIS A 147 10.31 12.27 -1.08
CA HIS A 147 11.10 12.24 -2.30
C HIS A 147 11.80 10.89 -2.40
N LEU A 148 11.55 10.17 -3.49
CA LEU A 148 12.20 8.90 -3.80
C LEU A 148 13.20 9.12 -4.93
N TYR A 149 14.45 8.76 -4.68
CA TYR A 149 15.52 8.75 -5.66
C TYR A 149 15.92 7.31 -5.96
N ILE A 150 15.90 6.97 -7.25
CA ILE A 150 16.34 5.67 -7.76
C ILE A 150 17.45 5.92 -8.75
N THR A 151 18.68 5.63 -8.37
CA THR A 151 19.87 5.74 -9.23
C THR A 151 20.20 4.36 -9.78
N ARG A 152 20.22 4.21 -11.09
CA ARG A 152 20.47 2.94 -11.80
C ARG A 152 21.73 3.04 -12.63
N GLU A 153 22.51 1.95 -12.61
CA GLU A 153 23.63 1.74 -13.50
C GLU A 153 23.12 1.33 -14.88
N LEU A 154 23.52 2.06 -15.90
CA LEU A 154 23.24 1.78 -17.31
C LEU A 154 24.54 1.42 -18.02
N ALA A 155 24.47 1.03 -19.32
CA ALA A 155 25.66 0.70 -20.10
C ALA A 155 26.63 1.88 -20.21
N GLU A 156 26.10 3.12 -20.27
CA GLU A 156 26.89 4.35 -20.51
C GLU A 156 27.01 5.22 -19.24
N GLY A 157 26.83 4.64 -18.02
CA GLY A 157 26.96 5.37 -16.77
C GLY A 157 25.76 5.23 -15.84
N TRP A 158 25.51 6.26 -15.03
CA TRP A 158 24.45 6.25 -14.02
C TRP A 158 23.34 7.23 -14.38
N GLN A 159 22.10 6.84 -14.12
CA GLN A 159 20.94 7.69 -14.27
C GLN A 159 20.12 7.71 -12.99
N THR A 160 19.73 8.92 -12.56
CA THR A 160 18.87 9.10 -11.39
C THR A 160 17.46 9.49 -11.82
N PHE A 161 16.48 8.77 -11.27
CA PHE A 161 15.05 9.07 -11.35
C PHE A 161 14.61 9.62 -10.01
N HIS A 162 13.82 10.68 -10.06
CA HIS A 162 13.20 11.29 -8.88
C HIS A 162 11.68 11.31 -9.03
N THR A 163 11.00 10.99 -7.95
CA THR A 163 9.55 11.19 -7.82
C THR A 163 9.23 11.67 -6.42
N SER A 164 8.12 12.37 -6.26
CA SER A 164 7.67 12.85 -4.96
C SER A 164 6.19 12.58 -4.76
N ALA A 165 5.79 12.45 -3.50
CA ALA A 165 4.41 12.31 -3.08
C ALA A 165 4.19 13.00 -1.73
N ARG A 166 2.94 13.43 -1.47
CA ARG A 166 2.54 13.92 -0.15
C ARG A 166 2.06 12.75 0.68
N TYR A 167 2.47 12.73 1.94
CA TYR A 167 2.04 11.77 2.92
C TYR A 167 1.55 12.46 4.18
N ARG A 168 0.56 11.87 4.81
CA ARG A 168 0.12 12.18 6.17
C ARG A 168 0.54 11.05 7.11
N GLY A 169 1.19 11.35 8.20
CA GLY A 169 1.41 10.38 9.28
C GLY A 169 0.07 9.95 9.87
N VAL A 170 -0.24 8.67 9.74
CA VAL A 170 -1.46 8.05 10.26
C VAL A 170 -1.09 7.20 11.47
N ARG A 171 -1.59 7.58 12.65
CA ARG A 171 -1.35 6.82 13.88
C ARG A 171 -2.12 5.50 13.88
N ARG A 172 -1.61 4.53 14.63
CA ARG A 172 -2.26 3.21 14.74
C ARG A 172 -3.65 3.31 15.36
N ASP A 173 -3.85 4.19 16.34
CA ASP A 173 -5.15 4.42 16.98
C ASP A 173 -6.18 5.04 16.03
N GLU A 174 -5.77 5.94 15.13
CA GLU A 174 -6.65 6.50 14.09
C GLU A 174 -7.20 5.39 13.16
N VAL A 175 -6.34 4.44 12.77
CA VAL A 175 -6.75 3.31 11.93
C VAL A 175 -7.75 2.43 12.68
N ILE A 176 -7.46 2.03 13.91
CA ILE A 176 -8.37 1.21 14.74
C ILE A 176 -9.71 1.93 14.92
N THR A 177 -9.70 3.23 15.19
CA THR A 177 -10.91 4.04 15.35
C THR A 177 -11.76 4.02 14.07
N ALA A 178 -11.16 4.27 12.91
CA ALA A 178 -11.86 4.24 11.62
C ALA A 178 -12.45 2.87 11.30
N LEU A 179 -11.72 1.79 11.59
CA LEU A 179 -12.18 0.42 11.38
C LEU A 179 -13.36 0.09 12.31
N THR A 180 -13.27 0.41 13.60
CA THR A 180 -14.34 0.18 14.58
C THR A 180 -15.62 0.92 14.19
N GLN A 181 -15.50 2.19 13.80
CA GLN A 181 -16.65 3.01 13.38
C GLN A 181 -17.33 2.50 12.10
N THR A 182 -16.66 1.67 11.32
CA THR A 182 -17.17 1.13 10.06
C THR A 182 -17.59 -0.34 10.14
N GLY A 183 -17.68 -0.90 11.36
CA GLY A 183 -18.22 -2.24 11.60
C GLY A 183 -17.18 -3.35 11.44
N PHE A 184 -15.88 -3.04 11.58
CA PHE A 184 -14.87 -4.07 11.76
C PHE A 184 -14.77 -4.47 13.25
N LYS A 185 -14.48 -5.74 13.47
CA LYS A 185 -14.25 -6.35 14.78
C LYS A 185 -12.85 -6.92 14.86
N ASN A 186 -12.42 -7.25 16.07
CA ASN A 186 -11.16 -7.95 16.34
C ASN A 186 -9.93 -7.24 15.72
N SER A 187 -10.03 -5.90 15.59
CA SER A 187 -8.96 -5.10 15.00
C SER A 187 -7.72 -5.11 15.89
N ARG A 188 -6.59 -5.55 15.35
CA ARG A 188 -5.31 -5.61 16.07
C ARG A 188 -4.14 -5.36 15.14
N TRP A 189 -3.07 -4.84 15.70
CA TRP A 189 -1.81 -4.69 14.99
C TRP A 189 -0.94 -5.93 15.16
N LEU A 190 -0.29 -6.31 14.07
CA LEU A 190 0.79 -7.30 14.04
C LEU A 190 2.11 -6.55 13.86
N THR A 191 3.09 -6.90 14.67
CA THR A 191 4.46 -6.44 14.52
C THR A 191 5.15 -7.12 13.34
N GLU A 192 6.34 -6.64 12.98
CA GLU A 192 7.19 -7.30 11.97
C GLU A 192 7.53 -8.74 12.38
N ALA A 193 7.80 -8.98 13.67
CA ALA A 193 8.12 -10.31 14.18
C ALA A 193 6.95 -11.29 14.08
N GLU A 194 5.71 -10.81 14.26
CA GLU A 194 4.50 -11.65 14.18
C GLU A 194 4.07 -11.93 12.74
N SER A 195 4.24 -10.95 11.84
CA SER A 195 3.75 -11.02 10.47
C SER A 195 4.81 -11.45 9.45
N GLY A 196 6.08 -11.28 9.76
CA GLY A 196 7.19 -11.39 8.81
C GLY A 196 7.21 -10.29 7.74
N PHE A 197 6.32 -9.30 7.83
CA PHE A 197 6.28 -8.18 6.90
C PHE A 197 7.04 -7.00 7.48
N TYR A 198 7.73 -6.23 6.64
CA TYR A 198 8.64 -5.15 7.05
C TYR A 198 7.94 -3.88 7.57
N GLN A 199 6.64 -3.88 7.67
CA GLN A 199 5.82 -2.80 8.26
C GLN A 199 4.79 -3.41 9.21
N PRO A 200 4.35 -2.66 10.24
CA PRO A 200 3.19 -3.05 11.03
C PRO A 200 1.96 -3.28 10.15
N ILE A 201 1.23 -4.37 10.40
CA ILE A 201 -0.01 -4.73 9.72
C ILE A 201 -1.18 -4.63 10.68
N VAL A 202 -2.24 -3.92 10.31
CA VAL A 202 -3.53 -4.05 10.96
C VAL A 202 -4.30 -5.22 10.33
N LEU A 203 -4.82 -6.09 11.18
CA LEU A 203 -5.76 -7.16 10.83
C LEU A 203 -7.09 -6.84 11.47
N ALA A 204 -8.18 -6.94 10.70
CA ALA A 204 -9.54 -6.72 11.20
C ALA A 204 -10.54 -7.61 10.46
N GLU A 205 -11.65 -7.96 11.12
CA GLU A 205 -12.69 -8.82 10.60
C GLU A 205 -13.95 -8.02 10.32
N ALA A 206 -14.57 -8.23 9.16
CA ALA A 206 -15.85 -7.63 8.79
C ALA A 206 -17.00 -8.31 9.55
N SER A 207 -17.77 -7.55 10.31
CA SER A 207 -18.95 -8.04 11.04
C SER A 207 -20.11 -8.41 10.11
#